data_294b4007966ab6090a545e1dcba29dcf
#
_entry.id   294b4007966ab6090a545e1dcba29dcf
#
_cell.length_a   1.000
_cell.length_b   1.000
_cell.length_c   1.000
_cell.angle_alpha   90.00
_cell.angle_beta   90.00
_cell.angle_gamma   90.00
#
_symmetry.space_group_name_H-M   'P 1'
#
loop_
_entity.id
_entity.type
_entity.pdbx_description
1 polymer ?
#
loop_
_entity_poly.entity_id
_entity_poly.type
_entity_poly.pdbx_seq_one_letter_code
_entity_poly.pdbx_strand_id
1 'polypeptide(L)'
;IKVGAAILVLVVVVALGYFLSISDANKALDLQRREEATLLQGYEKKAFEAHNLDQFRKQLAEMEQTFGALLKQLPKDTEVPGLLEDITHTGLGSGLEFENIELKNEIEKEFYAELPINIQVIGDYHGFGSFVSGVASLPRIVTLHDFTVTRPSDSNKELAALGLLRMDITAKTYRYSSKDEAAGDANSSGKNK
;
A
#
# COMPACT_ATOMS: atom_id res chain seq x y z
N ILE A 1 -12.48 -2.45 81.01
CA ILE A 1 -11.90 -3.19 79.90
C ILE A 1 -12.95 -3.38 78.75
N LYS A 2 -14.17 -3.77 78.96
CA LYS A 2 -15.18 -4.00 77.92
C LYS A 2 -15.63 -2.70 77.16
N VAL A 3 -15.74 -1.59 77.89
CA VAL A 3 -16.10 -0.28 77.29
C VAL A 3 -14.99 0.25 76.41
N GLY A 4 -13.72 0.13 76.79
CA GLY A 4 -12.58 0.54 76.00
C GLY A 4 -12.41 -0.23 74.68
N ALA A 5 -12.70 -1.55 74.73
CA ALA A 5 -12.70 -2.36 73.50
C ALA A 5 -13.83 -1.98 72.53
N ALA A 6 -15.02 -1.63 73.04
CA ALA A 6 -16.13 -1.20 72.18
C ALA A 6 -15.82 0.15 71.46
N ILE A 7 -15.22 1.10 72.15
CA ILE A 7 -14.80 2.39 71.58
C ILE A 7 -13.75 2.18 70.51
N LEU A 8 -12.77 1.30 70.73
CA LEU A 8 -11.72 1.00 69.75
C LEU A 8 -12.28 0.37 68.47
N VAL A 9 -13.22 -0.55 68.58
CA VAL A 9 -13.90 -1.15 67.42
C VAL A 9 -14.69 -0.09 66.64
N LEU A 10 -15.41 0.80 67.34
CA LEU A 10 -16.16 1.87 66.68
C LEU A 10 -15.24 2.83 65.89
N VAL A 11 -14.09 3.22 66.45
CA VAL A 11 -13.11 4.06 65.76
C VAL A 11 -12.55 3.37 64.52
N VAL A 12 -12.25 2.10 64.60
CA VAL A 12 -11.76 1.32 63.45
C VAL A 12 -12.80 1.23 62.34
N VAL A 13 -14.05 1.01 62.65
CA VAL A 13 -15.16 0.95 61.67
C VAL A 13 -15.36 2.30 60.98
N VAL A 14 -15.32 3.40 61.72
CA VAL A 14 -15.43 4.76 61.16
C VAL A 14 -14.22 5.10 60.28
N ALA A 15 -13.00 4.73 60.72
CA ALA A 15 -11.78 4.96 59.95
C ALA A 15 -11.77 4.16 58.63
N LEU A 16 -12.23 2.89 58.66
CA LEU A 16 -12.39 2.06 57.48
C LEU A 16 -13.41 2.63 56.50
N GLY A 17 -14.58 3.03 57.00
CA GLY A 17 -15.64 3.65 56.18
C GLY A 17 -15.16 4.95 55.48
N TYR A 18 -14.46 5.79 56.28
CA TYR A 18 -13.88 7.02 55.72
C TYR A 18 -12.84 6.74 54.66
N PHE A 19 -11.93 5.79 54.87
CA PHE A 19 -10.87 5.42 53.92
C PHE A 19 -11.44 4.82 52.64
N LEU A 20 -12.46 3.95 52.72
CA LEU A 20 -13.11 3.37 51.54
C LEU A 20 -13.87 4.43 50.74
N SER A 21 -14.59 5.34 51.39
CA SER A 21 -15.39 6.39 50.73
C SER A 21 -14.49 7.42 49.99
N ILE A 22 -13.35 7.78 50.59
CA ILE A 22 -12.38 8.71 49.95
C ILE A 22 -11.64 8.02 48.79
N SER A 23 -11.33 6.73 48.94
CA SER A 23 -10.66 5.98 47.86
C SER A 23 -11.51 5.94 46.60
N ASP A 24 -12.79 5.72 46.70
CA ASP A 24 -13.68 5.65 45.52
C ASP A 24 -13.93 7.02 44.89
N ALA A 25 -14.05 8.08 45.70
CA ALA A 25 -14.16 9.45 45.21
C ALA A 25 -12.89 9.90 44.48
N ASN A 26 -11.74 9.53 45.00
CA ASN A 26 -10.44 9.86 44.33
C ASN A 26 -10.28 9.11 43.01
N LYS A 27 -10.69 7.84 42.93
CA LYS A 27 -10.66 7.06 41.68
C LYS A 27 -11.60 7.67 40.62
N ALA A 28 -12.78 8.10 41.00
CA ALA A 28 -13.73 8.76 40.11
C ALA A 28 -13.15 10.09 39.57
N LEU A 29 -12.51 10.87 40.45
CA LEU A 29 -11.84 12.11 40.08
C LEU A 29 -10.68 11.88 39.12
N ASP A 30 -9.86 10.86 39.37
CA ASP A 30 -8.73 10.53 38.51
C ASP A 30 -9.17 10.04 37.12
N LEU A 31 -10.27 9.29 37.05
CA LEU A 31 -10.88 8.89 35.79
C LEU A 31 -11.33 10.11 34.98
N GLN A 32 -12.06 11.04 35.59
CA GLN A 32 -12.50 12.25 34.93
C GLN A 32 -11.33 13.13 34.46
N ARG A 33 -10.29 13.27 35.28
CA ARG A 33 -9.08 14.01 34.89
C ARG A 33 -8.35 13.36 33.71
N ARG A 34 -8.30 12.04 33.64
CA ARG A 34 -7.73 11.32 32.50
C ARG A 34 -8.57 11.49 31.23
N GLU A 35 -9.89 11.44 31.36
CA GLU A 35 -10.79 11.72 30.23
C GLU A 35 -10.62 13.16 29.72
N GLU A 36 -10.60 14.14 30.63
CA GLU A 36 -10.35 15.53 30.29
C GLU A 36 -9.00 15.70 29.59
N ALA A 37 -7.94 15.11 30.11
CA ALA A 37 -6.62 15.18 29.50
C ALA A 37 -6.58 14.55 28.10
N THR A 38 -7.26 13.43 27.88
CA THR A 38 -7.34 12.80 26.54
C THR A 38 -8.16 13.64 25.56
N LEU A 39 -9.25 14.23 26.03
CA LEU A 39 -10.06 15.16 25.20
C LEU A 39 -9.29 16.43 24.83
N LEU A 40 -8.56 17.01 25.78
CA LEU A 40 -7.71 18.18 25.53
C LEU A 40 -6.61 17.88 24.52
N GLN A 41 -5.91 16.75 24.65
CA GLN A 41 -4.91 16.31 23.67
C GLN A 41 -5.53 16.11 22.29
N GLY A 42 -6.71 15.51 22.24
CA GLY A 42 -7.45 15.34 20.98
C GLY A 42 -7.84 16.67 20.35
N TYR A 43 -8.26 17.62 21.16
CA TYR A 43 -8.61 18.97 20.72
C TYR A 43 -7.38 19.74 20.22
N GLU A 44 -6.28 19.73 20.97
CA GLU A 44 -5.04 20.39 20.58
C GLU A 44 -4.51 19.85 19.25
N LYS A 45 -4.55 18.52 19.05
CA LYS A 45 -4.15 17.89 17.80
C LYS A 45 -5.01 18.37 16.64
N LYS A 46 -6.33 18.36 16.79
CA LYS A 46 -7.26 18.82 15.75
C LYS A 46 -7.13 20.32 15.48
N ALA A 47 -6.91 21.12 16.52
CA ALA A 47 -6.68 22.56 16.39
C ALA A 47 -5.39 22.85 15.63
N PHE A 48 -4.32 22.09 15.90
CA PHE A 48 -3.06 22.19 15.16
C PHE A 48 -3.21 21.79 13.69
N GLU A 49 -3.91 20.68 13.41
CA GLU A 49 -4.23 20.26 12.05
C GLU A 49 -5.04 21.32 11.30
N ALA A 50 -6.07 21.87 11.94
CA ALA A 50 -6.91 22.92 11.35
C ALA A 50 -6.14 24.23 11.11
N HIS A 51 -5.25 24.62 12.02
CA HIS A 51 -4.43 25.84 11.87
C HIS A 51 -3.43 25.72 10.70
N ASN A 52 -2.89 24.52 10.48
CA ASN A 52 -1.92 24.25 9.41
C ASN A 52 -2.57 23.88 8.07
N LEU A 53 -3.88 23.80 8.01
CA LEU A 53 -4.62 23.34 6.80
C LEU A 53 -4.33 24.22 5.58
N ASP A 54 -4.25 25.54 5.75
CA ASP A 54 -3.93 26.46 4.66
C ASP A 54 -2.49 26.33 4.18
N GLN A 55 -1.57 26.02 5.09
CA GLN A 55 -0.18 25.78 4.76
C GLN A 55 -0.03 24.46 3.99
N PHE A 56 -0.71 23.42 4.40
CA PHE A 56 -0.75 22.13 3.67
C PHE A 56 -1.39 22.28 2.28
N ARG A 57 -2.47 23.08 2.15
CA ARG A 57 -3.08 23.35 0.83
C ARG A 57 -2.12 24.07 -0.11
N LYS A 58 -1.36 25.04 0.39
CA LYS A 58 -0.34 25.74 -0.41
C LYS A 58 0.77 24.78 -0.85
N GLN A 59 1.27 23.96 0.06
CA GLN A 59 2.28 22.93 -0.27
C GLN A 59 1.76 21.93 -1.30
N LEU A 60 0.50 21.47 -1.20
CA LEU A 60 -0.13 20.62 -2.20
C LEU A 60 -0.18 21.31 -3.56
N ALA A 61 -0.62 22.55 -3.63
CA ALA A 61 -0.70 23.28 -4.88
C ALA A 61 0.70 23.48 -5.53
N GLU A 62 1.72 23.78 -4.73
CA GLU A 62 3.11 23.90 -5.19
C GLU A 62 3.65 22.54 -5.68
N MET A 63 3.33 21.45 -4.96
CA MET A 63 3.68 20.09 -5.37
C MET A 63 2.98 19.70 -6.67
N GLU A 64 1.69 19.97 -6.81
CA GLU A 64 0.93 19.71 -8.05
C GLU A 64 1.49 20.48 -9.23
N GLN A 65 1.86 21.74 -9.04
CA GLN A 65 2.46 22.56 -10.10
C GLN A 65 3.84 22.03 -10.51
N THR A 66 4.70 21.70 -9.53
CA THR A 66 6.04 21.15 -9.80
C THR A 66 5.95 19.75 -10.41
N PHE A 67 5.08 18.91 -9.85
CA PHE A 67 4.86 17.55 -10.33
C PHE A 67 4.24 17.56 -11.74
N GLY A 68 3.27 18.43 -12.00
CA GLY A 68 2.68 18.60 -13.33
C GLY A 68 3.68 19.04 -14.40
N ALA A 69 4.70 19.83 -14.03
CA ALA A 69 5.78 20.20 -14.94
C ALA A 69 6.71 19.01 -15.25
N LEU A 70 7.00 18.17 -14.26
CA LEU A 70 7.78 16.94 -14.42
C LEU A 70 7.04 15.88 -15.24
N LEU A 71 5.72 15.75 -14.98
CA LEU A 71 4.87 14.79 -15.71
C LEU A 71 4.74 15.11 -17.20
N LYS A 72 4.77 16.39 -17.59
CA LYS A 72 4.76 16.80 -19.00
C LYS A 72 6.04 16.39 -19.77
N GLN A 73 7.10 16.05 -19.05
CA GLN A 73 8.35 15.54 -19.65
C GLN A 73 8.33 14.01 -19.83
N LEU A 74 7.33 13.31 -19.27
CA LEU A 74 7.16 11.87 -19.53
C LEU A 74 6.51 11.67 -20.91
N PRO A 75 6.93 10.65 -21.67
CA PRO A 75 6.26 10.26 -22.91
C PRO A 75 4.78 10.03 -22.66
N LYS A 76 3.91 10.60 -23.51
CA LYS A 76 2.45 10.45 -23.39
C LYS A 76 1.98 9.07 -23.81
N ASP A 77 2.74 8.39 -24.66
CA ASP A 77 2.39 7.08 -25.18
C ASP A 77 3.14 6.00 -24.41
N THR A 78 2.37 5.08 -23.86
CA THR A 78 2.94 3.82 -23.37
C THR A 78 3.33 3.03 -24.61
N GLU A 79 4.62 2.99 -24.92
CA GLU A 79 5.17 2.13 -25.98
C GLU A 79 5.07 0.65 -25.55
N VAL A 80 3.81 0.17 -25.38
CA VAL A 80 3.54 -1.20 -24.94
C VAL A 80 4.21 -2.23 -25.86
N PRO A 81 4.17 -2.10 -27.20
CA PRO A 81 4.84 -3.06 -28.06
C PRO A 81 6.35 -3.12 -27.81
N GLY A 82 7.02 -1.98 -27.70
CA GLY A 82 8.44 -1.93 -27.39
C GLY A 82 8.78 -2.49 -26.01
N LEU A 83 7.92 -2.26 -25.02
CA LEU A 83 8.10 -2.84 -23.68
C LEU A 83 8.01 -4.38 -23.70
N LEU A 84 7.04 -4.92 -24.42
CA LEU A 84 6.90 -6.39 -24.56
C LEU A 84 8.10 -7.01 -25.27
N GLU A 85 8.61 -6.33 -26.30
CA GLU A 85 9.82 -6.75 -27.00
C GLU A 85 11.02 -6.76 -26.06
N ASP A 86 11.25 -5.68 -25.31
CA ASP A 86 12.34 -5.56 -24.33
C ASP A 86 12.26 -6.63 -23.25
N ILE A 87 11.06 -6.87 -22.69
CA ILE A 87 10.83 -7.93 -21.68
C ILE A 87 11.12 -9.31 -22.28
N THR A 88 10.62 -9.59 -23.50
CA THR A 88 10.81 -10.86 -24.16
C THR A 88 12.29 -11.11 -24.48
N HIS A 89 12.97 -10.12 -25.01
CA HIS A 89 14.41 -10.18 -25.26
C HIS A 89 15.21 -10.46 -23.99
N THR A 90 14.87 -9.76 -22.89
CA THR A 90 15.54 -9.94 -21.60
C THR A 90 15.33 -11.35 -21.06
N GLY A 91 14.12 -11.88 -21.18
CA GLY A 91 13.79 -13.24 -20.72
C GLY A 91 14.50 -14.32 -21.52
N LEU A 92 14.46 -14.23 -22.85
CA LEU A 92 15.18 -15.14 -23.73
C LEU A 92 16.69 -15.09 -23.50
N GLY A 93 17.24 -13.88 -23.34
CA GLY A 93 18.65 -13.65 -23.00
C GLY A 93 19.06 -14.24 -21.64
N SER A 94 18.10 -14.39 -20.71
CA SER A 94 18.28 -15.03 -19.41
C SER A 94 18.03 -16.53 -19.43
N GLY A 95 17.77 -17.14 -20.60
CA GLY A 95 17.51 -18.56 -20.75
C GLY A 95 16.10 -19.00 -20.32
N LEU A 96 15.15 -18.07 -20.31
CA LEU A 96 13.74 -18.35 -19.95
C LEU A 96 12.92 -18.61 -21.22
N GLU A 97 11.94 -19.46 -21.06
CA GLU A 97 10.90 -19.73 -22.06
C GLU A 97 9.58 -19.11 -21.59
N PHE A 98 8.93 -18.34 -22.45
CA PHE A 98 7.64 -17.71 -22.15
C PHE A 98 6.50 -18.68 -22.46
N GLU A 99 5.69 -19.00 -21.45
CA GLU A 99 4.46 -19.77 -21.64
C GLU A 99 3.29 -18.87 -22.02
N ASN A 100 3.16 -17.74 -21.33
CA ASN A 100 2.06 -16.82 -21.57
C ASN A 100 2.46 -15.38 -21.20
N ILE A 101 1.97 -14.44 -21.98
CA ILE A 101 2.02 -13.00 -21.69
C ILE A 101 0.62 -12.45 -21.92
N GLU A 102 -0.01 -11.96 -20.85
CA GLU A 102 -1.36 -11.45 -20.87
C GLU A 102 -1.38 -9.99 -20.42
N LEU A 103 -1.78 -9.10 -21.31
CA LEU A 103 -2.06 -7.70 -20.95
C LEU A 103 -3.43 -7.62 -20.31
N LYS A 104 -3.47 -7.01 -19.13
CA LYS A 104 -4.73 -6.72 -18.45
C LYS A 104 -5.26 -5.36 -18.83
N ASN A 105 -6.52 -5.11 -18.47
CA ASN A 105 -7.11 -3.80 -18.65
C ASN A 105 -6.35 -2.74 -17.84
N GLU A 106 -6.18 -1.59 -18.42
CA GLU A 106 -5.58 -0.45 -17.78
C GLU A 106 -6.41 -0.01 -16.56
N ILE A 107 -5.74 0.31 -15.47
CA ILE A 107 -6.34 0.77 -14.22
C ILE A 107 -6.05 2.25 -14.08
N GLU A 108 -7.06 3.07 -14.27
CA GLU A 108 -6.95 4.51 -14.10
C GLU A 108 -6.89 4.88 -12.62
N LYS A 109 -5.96 5.77 -12.28
CA LYS A 109 -5.79 6.42 -10.98
C LYS A 109 -5.97 7.92 -11.17
N GLU A 110 -5.92 8.67 -10.08
CA GLU A 110 -6.18 10.11 -10.08
C GLU A 110 -5.25 10.92 -10.99
N PHE A 111 -3.98 10.49 -11.15
CA PHE A 111 -2.94 11.21 -11.90
C PHE A 111 -2.18 10.35 -12.91
N TYR A 112 -2.39 9.04 -12.91
CA TYR A 112 -1.70 8.10 -13.78
C TYR A 112 -2.58 6.87 -14.07
N ALA A 113 -2.24 6.15 -15.10
CA ALA A 113 -2.83 4.87 -15.40
C ALA A 113 -1.78 3.76 -15.28
N GLU A 114 -2.17 2.64 -14.66
CA GLU A 114 -1.37 1.43 -14.51
C GLU A 114 -1.79 0.42 -15.57
N LEU A 115 -0.83 -0.14 -16.30
CA LEU A 115 -1.06 -1.27 -17.19
C LEU A 115 -0.40 -2.52 -16.61
N PRO A 116 -1.17 -3.43 -16.00
CA PRO A 116 -0.65 -4.70 -15.50
C PRO A 116 -0.45 -5.69 -16.65
N ILE A 117 0.67 -6.40 -16.62
CA ILE A 117 1.05 -7.43 -17.59
C ILE A 117 1.38 -8.69 -16.79
N ASN A 118 0.61 -9.75 -16.95
CA ASN A 118 0.91 -11.03 -16.36
C ASN A 118 1.84 -11.82 -17.28
N ILE A 119 2.91 -12.31 -16.72
CA ILE A 119 3.97 -13.01 -17.44
C ILE A 119 4.18 -14.37 -16.77
N GLN A 120 4.12 -15.43 -17.55
CA GLN A 120 4.43 -16.79 -17.12
C GLN A 120 5.65 -17.29 -17.88
N VAL A 121 6.69 -17.65 -17.15
CA VAL A 121 7.96 -18.10 -17.72
C VAL A 121 8.42 -19.40 -17.06
N ILE A 122 9.12 -20.20 -17.83
CA ILE A 122 9.79 -21.44 -17.38
C ILE A 122 11.29 -21.25 -17.52
N GLY A 123 12.01 -21.73 -16.53
CA GLY A 123 13.47 -21.70 -16.54
C GLY A 123 14.07 -22.19 -15.23
N ASP A 124 15.35 -21.97 -15.09
CA ASP A 124 16.06 -22.25 -13.84
C ASP A 124 15.93 -21.06 -12.88
N TYR A 125 16.19 -21.27 -11.62
CA TYR A 125 16.10 -20.23 -10.59
C TYR A 125 17.06 -19.06 -10.84
N HIS A 126 18.23 -19.35 -11.40
CA HIS A 126 19.25 -18.34 -11.71
C HIS A 126 18.83 -17.44 -12.89
N GLY A 127 18.20 -18.04 -13.90
CA GLY A 127 17.59 -17.34 -15.03
C GLY A 127 16.53 -16.36 -14.58
N PHE A 128 15.69 -16.72 -13.60
CA PHE A 128 14.71 -15.77 -13.03
C PHE A 128 15.39 -14.55 -12.37
N GLY A 129 16.47 -14.78 -11.61
CA GLY A 129 17.23 -13.68 -11.01
C GLY A 129 17.85 -12.75 -12.06
N SER A 130 18.40 -13.32 -13.13
CA SER A 130 18.95 -12.57 -14.27
C SER A 130 17.88 -11.78 -15.00
N PHE A 131 16.72 -12.37 -15.22
CA PHE A 131 15.55 -11.74 -15.84
C PHE A 131 15.07 -10.54 -15.03
N VAL A 132 14.82 -10.71 -13.72
CA VAL A 132 14.36 -9.62 -12.84
C VAL A 132 15.36 -8.48 -12.81
N SER A 133 16.66 -8.78 -12.73
CA SER A 133 17.72 -7.78 -12.79
C SER A 133 17.78 -7.08 -14.14
N GLY A 134 17.61 -7.82 -15.24
CA GLY A 134 17.56 -7.28 -16.59
C GLY A 134 16.39 -6.34 -16.81
N VAL A 135 15.19 -6.74 -16.39
CA VAL A 135 13.98 -5.89 -16.49
C VAL A 135 14.13 -4.62 -15.64
N ALA A 136 14.70 -4.72 -14.43
CA ALA A 136 14.97 -3.55 -13.60
C ALA A 136 15.99 -2.58 -14.20
N SER A 137 16.79 -3.02 -15.15
CA SER A 137 17.81 -2.20 -15.86
C SER A 137 17.30 -1.58 -17.14
N LEU A 138 16.06 -1.86 -17.55
CA LEU A 138 15.48 -1.24 -18.75
C LEU A 138 15.31 0.27 -18.56
N PRO A 139 15.52 1.07 -19.62
CA PRO A 139 15.30 2.52 -19.57
C PRO A 139 13.82 2.89 -19.64
N ARG A 140 12.98 2.21 -18.86
CA ARG A 140 11.53 2.36 -18.82
C ARG A 140 11.03 2.28 -17.38
N ILE A 141 9.86 2.86 -17.12
CA ILE A 141 9.20 2.78 -15.80
C ILE A 141 8.42 1.47 -15.74
N VAL A 142 9.07 0.42 -15.26
CA VAL A 142 8.46 -0.89 -15.04
C VAL A 142 8.74 -1.35 -13.63
N THR A 143 7.72 -1.84 -12.97
CA THR A 143 7.83 -2.45 -11.64
C THR A 143 7.34 -3.89 -11.68
N LEU A 144 8.01 -4.78 -10.95
CA LEU A 144 7.66 -6.18 -10.86
C LEU A 144 6.96 -6.43 -9.52
N HIS A 145 5.82 -7.09 -9.57
CA HIS A 145 4.96 -7.38 -8.42
C HIS A 145 4.55 -8.86 -8.42
N ASP A 146 4.14 -9.34 -7.25
CA ASP A 146 3.38 -10.59 -7.08
C ASP A 146 3.99 -11.80 -7.81
N PHE A 147 5.28 -12.06 -7.59
CA PHE A 147 5.92 -13.23 -8.20
C PHE A 147 5.67 -14.51 -7.39
N THR A 148 5.37 -15.58 -8.08
CA THR A 148 5.19 -16.93 -7.52
C THR A 148 6.04 -17.92 -8.32
N VAL A 149 6.90 -18.67 -7.63
CA VAL A 149 7.72 -19.71 -8.25
C VAL A 149 7.22 -21.08 -7.82
N THR A 150 6.84 -21.88 -8.78
CA THR A 150 6.30 -23.24 -8.54
C THR A 150 7.06 -24.28 -9.36
N ARG A 151 6.99 -25.53 -8.92
CA ARG A 151 7.41 -26.65 -9.76
C ARG A 151 6.30 -26.95 -10.76
N PRO A 152 6.65 -27.24 -12.03
CA PRO A 152 5.65 -27.69 -12.99
C PRO A 152 4.88 -28.88 -12.43
N SER A 153 3.56 -28.89 -12.62
CA SER A 153 2.70 -29.96 -12.11
C SER A 153 2.96 -31.30 -12.89
N ASP A 154 2.45 -32.38 -12.33
CA ASP A 154 2.64 -33.75 -12.86
C ASP A 154 2.24 -33.97 -14.34
N SER A 155 1.50 -33.01 -14.91
CA SER A 155 1.17 -33.00 -16.35
C SER A 155 2.38 -32.70 -17.26
N ASN A 156 3.45 -32.07 -16.73
CA ASN A 156 4.69 -31.76 -17.45
C ASN A 156 5.91 -32.43 -16.79
N LYS A 157 5.90 -33.73 -16.67
CA LYS A 157 6.97 -34.54 -16.05
C LYS A 157 8.35 -34.35 -16.70
N GLU A 158 8.41 -33.97 -17.96
CA GLU A 158 9.66 -33.70 -18.68
C GLU A 158 10.34 -32.45 -18.13
N LEU A 159 9.59 -31.36 -17.91
CA LEU A 159 10.13 -30.10 -17.35
C LEU A 159 10.57 -30.28 -15.89
N ALA A 160 9.80 -31.05 -15.12
CA ALA A 160 10.15 -31.40 -13.75
C ALA A 160 11.42 -32.26 -13.65
N ALA A 161 11.63 -33.17 -14.62
CA ALA A 161 12.84 -34.02 -14.70
C ALA A 161 14.09 -33.20 -15.05
N LEU A 162 13.94 -32.10 -15.79
CA LEU A 162 15.02 -31.18 -16.13
C LEU A 162 15.31 -30.17 -14.98
N GLY A 163 14.56 -30.21 -13.87
CA GLY A 163 14.74 -29.30 -12.74
C GLY A 163 14.26 -27.87 -13.01
N LEU A 164 13.48 -27.67 -14.09
CA LEU A 164 12.93 -26.39 -14.45
C LEU A 164 11.79 -26.00 -13.52
N LEU A 165 11.63 -24.69 -13.32
CA LEU A 165 10.60 -24.07 -12.49
C LEU A 165 9.72 -23.19 -13.36
N ARG A 166 8.50 -22.95 -12.91
CA ARG A 166 7.59 -21.95 -13.49
C ARG A 166 7.55 -20.74 -12.58
N MET A 167 7.65 -19.56 -13.16
CA MET A 167 7.46 -18.29 -12.46
C MET A 167 6.28 -17.55 -13.09
N ASP A 168 5.32 -17.19 -12.25
CA ASP A 168 4.25 -16.26 -12.55
C ASP A 168 4.62 -14.91 -11.93
N ILE A 169 4.63 -13.84 -12.72
CA ILE A 169 5.00 -12.50 -12.27
C ILE A 169 4.11 -11.46 -12.93
N THR A 170 3.77 -10.42 -12.18
CA THR A 170 3.03 -9.27 -12.70
C THR A 170 3.98 -8.09 -12.87
N ALA A 171 4.22 -7.68 -14.11
CA ALA A 171 4.88 -6.43 -14.43
C ALA A 171 3.83 -5.31 -14.53
N LYS A 172 4.13 -4.12 -14.00
CA LYS A 172 3.29 -2.93 -14.17
C LYS A 172 4.09 -1.83 -14.82
N THR A 173 3.51 -1.22 -15.84
CA THR A 173 4.01 0.03 -16.40
C THR A 173 3.02 1.15 -16.14
N TYR A 174 3.51 2.38 -16.18
CA TYR A 174 2.74 3.57 -15.79
C TYR A 174 2.81 4.60 -16.91
N ARG A 175 1.65 5.22 -17.20
CA ARG A 175 1.59 6.40 -18.05
C ARG A 175 0.90 7.54 -17.32
N TYR A 176 1.21 8.75 -17.70
CA TYR A 176 0.46 9.90 -17.24
C TYR A 176 -0.95 9.89 -17.86
N SER A 177 -1.97 10.04 -17.03
CA SER A 177 -3.36 10.23 -17.46
C SER A 177 -3.85 11.54 -16.90
N SER A 178 -4.25 12.48 -17.76
CA SER A 178 -4.94 13.68 -17.31
C SER A 178 -6.43 13.39 -17.19
N LYS A 179 -7.08 13.94 -16.17
CA LYS A 179 -8.51 13.79 -15.90
C LYS A 179 -9.42 14.18 -17.09
N ASP A 180 -8.88 14.98 -18.03
CA ASP A 180 -9.57 15.42 -19.23
C ASP A 180 -9.62 14.34 -20.34
N GLU A 181 -8.67 13.39 -20.35
CA GLU A 181 -8.66 12.27 -21.30
C GLU A 181 -9.63 11.15 -20.87
N ALA A 182 -9.75 10.89 -19.58
CA ALA A 182 -10.72 9.92 -19.03
C ALA A 182 -12.18 10.28 -19.34
N ALA A 183 -12.51 11.57 -19.45
CA ALA A 183 -13.83 12.04 -19.84
C ALA A 183 -14.09 11.92 -21.36
N GLY A 184 -13.03 11.88 -22.17
CA GLY A 184 -13.11 11.76 -23.64
C GLY A 184 -13.41 10.33 -24.11
N ASP A 185 -12.79 9.34 -23.50
CA ASP A 185 -12.93 7.93 -23.89
C ASP A 185 -14.28 7.32 -23.46
N ALA A 186 -14.83 7.74 -22.34
CA ALA A 186 -16.17 7.33 -21.91
C ALA A 186 -17.26 7.77 -22.89
N ASN A 187 -17.02 8.86 -23.64
CA ASN A 187 -18.00 9.40 -24.60
C ASN A 187 -17.86 8.81 -26.03
N SER A 188 -16.72 8.20 -26.35
CA SER A 188 -16.49 7.56 -27.65
C SER A 188 -17.05 6.13 -27.71
N SER A 189 -17.10 5.42 -26.59
CA SER A 189 -17.62 4.05 -26.50
C SER A 189 -19.16 3.96 -26.54
N GLY A 190 -19.90 5.08 -26.37
CA GLY A 190 -21.36 5.15 -26.36
C GLY A 190 -22.02 5.38 -27.72
N LYS A 191 -21.26 5.56 -28.81
CA LYS A 191 -21.81 6.03 -30.11
C LYS A 191 -21.87 4.97 -31.21
N ASN A 192 -21.54 3.71 -30.92
CA ASN A 192 -21.67 2.59 -31.83
C ASN A 192 -22.58 1.51 -31.23
N LYS A 193 -23.86 1.81 -31.20
CA LYS A 193 -24.91 0.80 -31.05
C LYS A 193 -26.09 1.19 -31.94
#